data_6a757004e29dc31d72672bb74e0bd379
#
_entry.id   6a757004e29dc31d72672bb74e0bd379
#
_cell.length_a   1.000
_cell.length_b   1.000
_cell.length_c   1.000
_cell.angle_alpha   90.00
_cell.angle_beta   90.00
_cell.angle_gamma   90.00
#
_symmetry.space_group_name_H-M   'P 1'
#
loop_
_entity.id
_entity.type
_entity.pdbx_description
1 polymer ?
#
loop_
_entity_poly.entity_id
_entity_poly.type
_entity_poly.pdbx_seq_one_letter_code
_entity_poly.pdbx_strand_id
1 'polypeptide(L)'
;MYVTRPLSMYKRNPSAVSDPPLGPNSGYLVILDKEAQAYSFFGLFKDRAIRDLPFPQNKNLSINYGSDGEEDLFVPVLNQPLSSNRYYVIKRKGKHKGQASTSSKEEDMETFLCCSFVQDVKPRPLDPSDDYQQVEIIKRVNNDFKAKSVAPDGILPGLLRRKGWRVYAHTPTDYHLGEALGSDDSLRAKLPDFNVFPLSNDRSESVDVGKWYCPFMFVKERLMKLKEQMKKTVFYELTLKQRWEKIFSKEKNDGENLAVFVDVVVQTEVAKIAGREAVWNENGERVVWFKSFDDEGLEITSVGLSLKIVDRMRWEQERVGWIAGNQRQVRVERVEEFGGTNRWRKFSCYALVESFVLKRMDRKLVLTCDYRHTHQIRCIWE
;
A
#
# COMPACT_ATOMS: atom_id res chain seq x y z
N MET A 1 -0.90 -3.98 -1.70
CA MET A 1 -0.37 -3.42 -0.43
C MET A 1 0.64 -4.40 0.15
N TYR A 2 1.63 -3.90 0.88
CA TYR A 2 2.72 -4.73 1.39
C TYR A 2 2.73 -4.74 2.91
N VAL A 3 2.90 -5.93 3.47
CA VAL A 3 3.21 -6.13 4.89
C VAL A 3 4.68 -6.38 5.08
N THR A 4 5.22 -6.08 6.27
CA THR A 4 6.63 -6.35 6.58
C THR A 4 6.77 -7.64 7.38
N ARG A 5 7.85 -8.38 7.12
CA ARG A 5 8.24 -9.56 7.90
C ARG A 5 9.76 -9.56 8.10
N PRO A 6 10.26 -9.93 9.29
CA PRO A 6 11.69 -10.02 9.54
C PRO A 6 12.31 -11.19 8.79
N LEU A 7 13.52 -11.00 8.27
CA LEU A 7 14.26 -12.05 7.56
C LEU A 7 14.58 -13.25 8.46
N SER A 8 14.79 -13.01 9.76
CA SER A 8 15.01 -14.08 10.76
C SER A 8 13.83 -15.06 10.83
N MET A 9 12.59 -14.58 10.67
CA MET A 9 11.40 -15.42 10.63
C MET A 9 11.49 -16.44 9.47
N TYR A 10 11.87 -15.99 8.28
CA TYR A 10 12.01 -16.85 7.11
C TYR A 10 13.19 -17.83 7.25
N LYS A 11 14.27 -17.40 7.89
CA LYS A 11 15.40 -18.30 8.18
C LYS A 11 15.05 -19.41 9.16
N ARG A 12 14.18 -19.12 10.16
CA ARG A 12 13.68 -20.13 11.11
C ARG A 12 12.61 -21.04 10.52
N ASN A 13 11.78 -20.51 9.65
CA ASN A 13 10.69 -21.23 9.00
C ASN A 13 10.72 -21.00 7.48
N PRO A 14 11.57 -21.75 6.75
CA PRO A 14 11.70 -21.58 5.29
C PRO A 14 10.39 -21.84 4.52
N SER A 15 9.46 -22.62 5.06
CA SER A 15 8.17 -22.86 4.41
C SER A 15 7.31 -21.60 4.31
N ALA A 16 7.46 -20.64 5.23
CA ALA A 16 6.72 -19.38 5.20
C ALA A 16 6.97 -18.51 3.94
N VAL A 17 8.10 -18.73 3.25
CA VAL A 17 8.38 -18.03 1.97
C VAL A 17 7.60 -18.63 0.80
N SER A 18 7.03 -19.82 0.96
CA SER A 18 6.23 -20.53 -0.06
C SER A 18 4.76 -20.14 -0.03
N ASP A 19 4.31 -19.49 1.03
CA ASP A 19 2.94 -19.01 1.14
C ASP A 19 2.77 -17.66 0.44
N PRO A 20 1.75 -17.49 -0.40
CA PRO A 20 1.43 -16.20 -0.98
C PRO A 20 0.94 -15.24 0.11
N PRO A 21 1.09 -13.92 -0.08
CA PRO A 21 0.50 -12.94 0.82
C PRO A 21 -1.04 -13.08 0.87
N LEU A 22 -1.62 -12.83 2.04
CA LEU A 22 -3.07 -12.89 2.24
C LEU A 22 -3.79 -11.79 1.44
N GLY A 23 -4.84 -12.19 0.71
CA GLY A 23 -5.71 -11.33 -0.09
C GLY A 23 -5.10 -10.85 -1.42
N PRO A 24 -5.91 -10.32 -2.33
CA PRO A 24 -5.47 -9.88 -3.66
C PRO A 24 -4.52 -8.68 -3.55
N ASN A 25 -3.68 -8.53 -4.55
CA ASN A 25 -2.77 -7.39 -4.70
C ASN A 25 -1.91 -7.13 -3.44
N SER A 26 -1.40 -8.22 -2.86
CA SER A 26 -0.58 -8.23 -1.64
C SER A 26 0.85 -8.64 -1.94
N GLY A 27 1.77 -8.17 -1.09
CA GLY A 27 3.18 -8.53 -1.13
C GLY A 27 3.82 -8.48 0.25
N TYR A 28 5.00 -9.08 0.38
CA TYR A 28 5.85 -8.96 1.56
C TYR A 28 7.01 -8.01 1.29
N LEU A 29 7.32 -7.13 2.25
CA LEU A 29 8.61 -6.45 2.34
C LEU A 29 9.43 -7.14 3.44
N VAL A 30 10.64 -7.54 3.10
CA VAL A 30 11.54 -8.24 4.01
C VAL A 30 12.39 -7.23 4.75
N ILE A 31 12.42 -7.34 6.07
CA ILE A 31 13.24 -6.51 6.95
C ILE A 31 14.46 -7.30 7.37
N LEU A 32 15.66 -6.83 7.01
CA LEU A 32 16.90 -7.34 7.59
C LEU A 32 16.94 -6.85 9.06
N ASP A 33 16.55 -7.70 9.95
CA ASP A 33 16.54 -7.49 11.39
C ASP A 33 17.87 -7.86 12.05
N LYS A 34 18.03 -7.52 13.32
CA LYS A 34 19.28 -7.74 14.07
C LYS A 34 19.66 -9.22 14.14
N GLU A 35 18.69 -10.11 14.28
CA GLU A 35 18.92 -11.56 14.39
C GLU A 35 19.43 -12.15 13.06
N ALA A 36 18.94 -11.63 11.93
CA ALA A 36 19.38 -12.07 10.60
C ALA A 36 20.67 -11.41 10.12
N GLN A 37 21.13 -10.32 10.77
CA GLN A 37 22.32 -9.58 10.40
C GLN A 37 23.59 -10.41 10.63
N ALA A 38 24.35 -10.65 9.57
CA ALA A 38 25.66 -11.30 9.68
C ALA A 38 26.74 -10.30 10.14
N TYR A 39 27.73 -10.84 10.86
CA TYR A 39 28.90 -10.09 11.30
C TYR A 39 30.18 -10.81 10.86
N SER A 40 31.21 -10.04 10.55
CA SER A 40 32.52 -10.50 10.20
C SER A 40 33.56 -10.04 11.23
N PHE A 41 34.77 -10.63 11.19
CA PHE A 41 35.90 -10.28 12.04
C PHE A 41 35.52 -10.34 13.54
N PHE A 42 35.24 -11.54 14.04
CA PHE A 42 34.86 -11.79 15.45
C PHE A 42 33.69 -10.93 15.97
N GLY A 43 32.73 -10.57 15.09
CA GLY A 43 31.56 -9.77 15.48
C GLY A 43 31.78 -8.25 15.49
N LEU A 44 32.95 -7.75 15.07
CA LEU A 44 33.25 -6.31 15.13
C LEU A 44 32.63 -5.52 13.96
N PHE A 45 32.48 -6.13 12.80
CA PHE A 45 31.95 -5.43 11.61
C PHE A 45 30.71 -6.11 11.07
N LYS A 46 29.70 -5.31 10.73
CA LYS A 46 28.52 -5.80 10.01
C LYS A 46 28.90 -6.25 8.62
N ASP A 47 28.62 -7.50 8.30
CA ASP A 47 28.78 -7.99 6.94
C ASP A 47 27.67 -7.39 6.05
N ARG A 48 28.07 -6.74 4.99
CA ARG A 48 27.16 -6.10 4.03
C ARG A 48 26.78 -7.00 2.87
N ALA A 49 27.48 -8.11 2.68
CA ALA A 49 27.21 -9.03 1.59
C ALA A 49 25.88 -9.78 1.83
N ILE A 50 25.00 -9.68 0.86
CA ILE A 50 23.79 -10.50 0.80
C ILE A 50 24.11 -11.77 0.04
N ARG A 51 23.95 -12.93 0.69
CA ARG A 51 24.31 -14.25 0.12
C ARG A 51 23.10 -15.12 -0.14
N ASP A 52 21.91 -14.71 0.34
CA ASP A 52 20.67 -15.48 0.29
C ASP A 52 19.48 -14.64 -0.12
N LEU A 53 18.43 -15.33 -0.55
CA LEU A 53 17.11 -14.77 -0.82
C LEU A 53 16.17 -15.10 0.36
N PRO A 54 15.12 -14.29 0.57
CA PRO A 54 14.72 -13.11 -0.19
C PRO A 54 15.57 -11.87 0.14
N PHE A 55 15.63 -10.93 -0.80
CA PHE A 55 16.31 -9.66 -0.61
C PHE A 55 15.59 -8.75 0.38
N PRO A 56 16.30 -8.02 1.28
CA PRO A 56 15.67 -7.09 2.22
C PRO A 56 15.37 -5.73 1.57
N GLN A 57 14.19 -5.16 1.84
CA GLN A 57 13.77 -3.86 1.31
C GLN A 57 14.05 -2.69 2.26
N ASN A 58 14.41 -2.94 3.53
CA ASN A 58 14.87 -1.89 4.45
C ASN A 58 16.36 -1.56 4.27
N LYS A 59 16.96 -2.00 3.16
CA LYS A 59 18.35 -1.73 2.77
C LYS A 59 18.43 -1.23 1.34
N ASN A 60 19.38 -0.35 1.08
CA ASN A 60 19.81 -0.03 -0.28
C ASN A 60 20.71 -1.14 -0.78
N LEU A 61 20.34 -1.75 -1.89
CA LEU A 61 21.10 -2.84 -2.49
C LEU A 61 21.96 -2.32 -3.64
N SER A 62 23.24 -2.61 -3.59
CA SER A 62 24.16 -2.43 -4.73
C SER A 62 24.49 -3.77 -5.34
N ILE A 63 24.35 -3.86 -6.66
CA ILE A 63 24.71 -5.00 -7.48
C ILE A 63 26.09 -4.72 -8.06
N ASN A 64 27.05 -5.61 -7.85
CA ASN A 64 28.41 -5.44 -8.35
C ASN A 64 28.86 -6.64 -9.18
N TYR A 65 29.48 -6.36 -10.32
CA TYR A 65 30.11 -7.34 -11.22
C TYR A 65 31.44 -6.79 -11.73
N GLY A 66 32.56 -7.31 -11.25
CA GLY A 66 33.87 -6.72 -11.52
C GLY A 66 33.95 -5.27 -11.01
N SER A 67 34.31 -4.35 -11.91
CA SER A 67 34.35 -2.90 -11.65
C SER A 67 32.97 -2.22 -11.78
N ASP A 68 31.98 -2.88 -12.41
CA ASP A 68 30.66 -2.33 -12.67
C ASP A 68 29.77 -2.44 -11.43
N GLY A 69 29.01 -1.40 -11.13
CA GLY A 69 28.08 -1.38 -10.01
C GLY A 69 26.83 -0.55 -10.29
N GLU A 70 25.67 -1.07 -9.85
CA GLU A 70 24.39 -0.38 -9.93
C GLU A 70 23.69 -0.41 -8.56
N GLU A 71 22.93 0.63 -8.25
CA GLU A 71 22.06 0.65 -7.08
C GLU A 71 20.62 0.60 -7.53
N ASP A 72 19.95 -0.47 -7.15
CA ASP A 72 18.55 -0.71 -7.50
C ASP A 72 17.72 -1.05 -6.25
N LEU A 73 16.41 -0.75 -6.32
CA LEU A 73 15.43 -1.16 -5.33
C LEU A 73 14.70 -2.39 -5.87
N PHE A 74 14.82 -3.51 -5.15
CA PHE A 74 14.12 -4.75 -5.47
C PHE A 74 12.83 -4.82 -4.67
N VAL A 75 11.68 -4.69 -5.31
CA VAL A 75 10.37 -4.81 -4.67
C VAL A 75 9.74 -6.13 -5.10
N PRO A 76 9.39 -7.04 -4.17
CA PRO A 76 8.75 -8.31 -4.51
C PRO A 76 7.47 -8.10 -5.32
N VAL A 77 7.24 -8.97 -6.30
CA VAL A 77 6.04 -8.91 -7.16
C VAL A 77 4.80 -9.23 -6.31
N LEU A 78 3.71 -8.47 -6.56
CA LEU A 78 2.42 -8.69 -5.90
C LEU A 78 1.85 -10.09 -6.22
N ASN A 79 1.08 -10.65 -5.28
CA ASN A 79 0.40 -11.94 -5.41
C ASN A 79 1.34 -13.15 -5.63
N GLN A 80 2.62 -13.00 -5.28
CA GLN A 80 3.61 -14.06 -5.40
C GLN A 80 4.17 -14.44 -4.02
N PRO A 81 4.45 -15.72 -3.75
CA PRO A 81 5.24 -16.11 -2.59
C PRO A 81 6.67 -15.58 -2.74
N LEU A 82 7.34 -15.33 -1.63
CA LEU A 82 8.74 -14.87 -1.67
C LEU A 82 9.70 -15.92 -2.28
N SER A 83 9.34 -17.21 -2.22
CA SER A 83 10.09 -18.31 -2.86
C SER A 83 10.11 -18.20 -4.38
N SER A 84 9.20 -17.46 -4.99
CA SER A 84 9.23 -17.18 -6.44
C SER A 84 10.45 -16.33 -6.82
N ASN A 85 11.03 -15.61 -5.86
CA ASN A 85 12.17 -14.70 -6.05
C ASN A 85 11.97 -13.70 -7.19
N ARG A 86 10.71 -13.31 -7.44
CA ARG A 86 10.33 -12.34 -8.47
C ARG A 86 10.28 -10.94 -7.90
N TYR A 87 10.91 -10.00 -8.61
CA TYR A 87 11.02 -8.62 -8.17
C TYR A 87 10.75 -7.64 -9.33
N TYR A 88 10.17 -6.49 -9.00
CA TYR A 88 10.30 -5.27 -9.78
C TYR A 88 11.66 -4.64 -9.42
N VAL A 89 12.49 -4.34 -10.43
CA VAL A 89 13.82 -3.76 -10.22
C VAL A 89 13.79 -2.30 -10.61
N ILE A 90 13.83 -1.41 -9.62
CA ILE A 90 13.64 0.03 -9.79
C ILE A 90 14.97 0.76 -9.67
N LYS A 91 15.32 1.56 -10.66
CA LYS A 91 16.55 2.35 -10.70
C LYS A 91 16.59 3.40 -9.58
N ARG A 92 17.61 3.38 -8.73
CA ARG A 92 17.75 4.35 -7.63
C ARG A 92 18.55 5.58 -8.01
N LYS A 93 19.41 5.51 -9.02
CA LYS A 93 20.30 6.58 -9.47
C LYS A 93 20.14 6.91 -10.95
N GLY A 94 20.78 7.99 -11.36
CA GLY A 94 20.91 8.37 -12.78
C GLY A 94 19.65 8.99 -13.39
N LYS A 95 19.65 9.01 -14.72
CA LYS A 95 18.58 9.62 -15.56
C LYS A 95 17.23 8.94 -15.34
N HIS A 96 17.23 7.62 -15.15
CA HIS A 96 16.06 6.76 -15.03
C HIS A 96 15.66 6.46 -13.59
N LYS A 97 16.11 7.27 -12.62
CA LYS A 97 15.72 7.13 -11.21
C LYS A 97 14.21 7.05 -11.06
N GLY A 98 13.72 6.00 -10.38
CA GLY A 98 12.31 5.75 -10.11
C GLY A 98 11.61 4.90 -11.18
N GLN A 99 12.28 4.58 -12.29
CA GLN A 99 11.73 3.75 -13.37
C GLN A 99 12.11 2.29 -13.18
N ALA A 100 11.24 1.37 -13.64
CA ALA A 100 11.48 -0.06 -13.61
C ALA A 100 12.38 -0.49 -14.77
N SER A 101 13.35 -1.35 -14.48
CA SER A 101 14.10 -2.08 -15.49
C SER A 101 13.13 -2.90 -16.33
N THR A 102 13.27 -2.84 -17.65
CA THR A 102 12.38 -3.50 -18.60
C THR A 102 13.22 -4.39 -19.53
N SER A 103 12.84 -5.65 -19.63
CA SER A 103 13.46 -6.59 -20.57
C SER A 103 13.13 -6.17 -22.02
N SER A 104 14.09 -6.34 -22.92
CA SER A 104 13.87 -6.20 -24.36
C SER A 104 13.12 -7.43 -24.87
N LYS A 105 12.38 -7.26 -25.96
CA LYS A 105 11.73 -8.34 -26.70
C LYS A 105 12.63 -8.81 -27.82
N GLU A 106 12.31 -9.96 -28.39
CA GLU A 106 12.98 -10.43 -29.62
C GLU A 106 12.81 -9.43 -30.78
N GLU A 107 11.69 -8.72 -30.83
CA GLU A 107 11.40 -7.65 -31.80
C GLU A 107 12.35 -6.42 -31.65
N ASP A 108 12.97 -6.22 -30.49
CA ASP A 108 13.95 -5.15 -30.23
C ASP A 108 15.38 -5.54 -30.72
N MET A 109 15.51 -6.68 -31.45
CA MET A 109 16.78 -7.09 -32.03
C MET A 109 17.11 -6.27 -33.27
N GLU A 110 18.29 -5.67 -33.27
CA GLU A 110 18.87 -5.00 -34.43
C GLU A 110 19.96 -5.88 -35.02
N THR A 111 19.96 -6.00 -36.38
CA THR A 111 21.02 -6.70 -37.09
C THR A 111 21.93 -5.67 -37.74
N PHE A 112 23.18 -5.63 -37.33
CA PHE A 112 24.22 -4.83 -37.95
C PHE A 112 25.29 -5.73 -38.58
N LEU A 113 25.44 -5.65 -39.91
CA LEU A 113 26.27 -6.57 -40.70
C LEU A 113 25.82 -8.03 -40.50
N CYS A 114 26.67 -8.89 -40.00
CA CYS A 114 26.38 -10.30 -39.73
C CYS A 114 26.15 -10.62 -38.25
N CYS A 115 26.03 -9.60 -37.40
CA CYS A 115 25.81 -9.76 -35.97
C CYS A 115 24.45 -9.19 -35.58
N SER A 116 23.62 -10.02 -34.94
CA SER A 116 22.38 -9.59 -34.29
C SER A 116 22.71 -9.24 -32.82
N PHE A 117 22.32 -8.05 -32.37
CA PHE A 117 22.41 -7.64 -31.00
C PHE A 117 21.09 -7.07 -30.52
N VAL A 118 20.78 -7.30 -29.26
CA VAL A 118 19.56 -6.77 -28.63
C VAL A 118 19.90 -5.44 -28.01
N GLN A 119 19.19 -4.40 -28.46
CA GLN A 119 19.30 -3.08 -27.85
C GLN A 119 18.56 -3.07 -26.51
N ASP A 120 19.24 -2.57 -25.45
CA ASP A 120 18.61 -2.48 -24.14
C ASP A 120 17.45 -1.46 -24.19
N VAL A 121 16.26 -1.92 -23.83
CA VAL A 121 15.10 -1.04 -23.66
C VAL A 121 15.33 -0.14 -22.44
N LYS A 122 15.06 1.15 -22.62
CA LYS A 122 15.19 2.12 -21.51
C LYS A 122 14.21 1.78 -20.40
N PRO A 123 14.61 1.94 -19.11
CA PRO A 123 13.67 1.81 -17.99
C PRO A 123 12.45 2.70 -18.17
N ARG A 124 11.26 2.19 -17.78
CA ARG A 124 9.95 2.84 -17.92
C ARG A 124 9.27 2.98 -16.56
N PRO A 125 8.24 3.82 -16.40
CA PRO A 125 7.38 3.78 -15.23
C PRO A 125 6.84 2.36 -15.02
N LEU A 126 6.72 1.94 -13.75
CA LEU A 126 6.24 0.60 -13.44
C LEU A 126 4.82 0.38 -13.95
N ASP A 127 4.63 -0.70 -14.65
CA ASP A 127 3.35 -1.36 -14.90
C ASP A 127 3.36 -2.72 -14.18
N PRO A 128 2.60 -2.88 -13.09
CA PRO A 128 2.62 -4.13 -12.32
C PRO A 128 2.07 -5.35 -13.08
N SER A 129 1.48 -5.15 -14.26
CA SER A 129 0.93 -6.21 -15.11
C SER A 129 1.85 -6.57 -16.27
N ASP A 130 3.00 -5.88 -16.39
CA ASP A 130 3.97 -6.11 -17.46
C ASP A 130 5.03 -7.12 -17.01
N ASP A 131 4.99 -8.34 -17.53
CA ASP A 131 5.95 -9.41 -17.22
C ASP A 131 7.38 -9.08 -17.68
N TYR A 132 7.55 -8.17 -18.64
CA TYR A 132 8.88 -7.68 -19.05
C TYR A 132 9.53 -6.78 -18.00
N GLN A 133 8.79 -6.30 -17.01
CA GLN A 133 9.29 -5.55 -15.88
C GLN A 133 9.48 -6.41 -14.62
N GLN A 134 9.21 -7.71 -14.71
CA GLN A 134 9.40 -8.67 -13.64
C GLN A 134 10.66 -9.48 -13.86
N VAL A 135 11.45 -9.63 -12.80
CA VAL A 135 12.75 -10.30 -12.84
C VAL A 135 12.80 -11.37 -11.77
N GLU A 136 13.09 -12.60 -12.15
CA GLU A 136 13.36 -13.70 -11.23
C GLU A 136 14.86 -13.72 -10.87
N ILE A 137 15.18 -13.71 -9.58
CA ILE A 137 16.55 -13.77 -9.08
C ILE A 137 16.88 -15.19 -8.67
N ILE A 138 18.01 -15.69 -9.16
CA ILE A 138 18.47 -17.05 -8.93
C ILE A 138 19.82 -17.01 -8.22
N LYS A 139 19.88 -17.60 -7.02
CA LYS A 139 21.15 -17.79 -6.29
C LYS A 139 21.99 -18.84 -7.00
N ARG A 140 23.30 -18.61 -7.08
CA ARG A 140 24.30 -19.54 -7.58
C ARG A 140 25.16 -20.11 -6.45
N VAL A 141 25.92 -21.17 -6.74
CA VAL A 141 26.73 -21.92 -5.75
C VAL A 141 27.75 -21.04 -5.02
N ASN A 142 28.31 -20.04 -5.70
CA ASN A 142 29.38 -19.17 -5.16
C ASN A 142 28.84 -17.98 -4.34
N ASN A 143 27.60 -18.04 -3.83
CA ASN A 143 26.93 -16.93 -3.13
C ASN A 143 26.84 -15.64 -3.97
N ASP A 144 26.82 -15.80 -5.27
CA ASP A 144 26.51 -14.79 -6.25
C ASP A 144 25.14 -15.07 -6.91
N PHE A 145 24.69 -14.17 -7.77
CA PHE A 145 23.36 -14.24 -8.35
C PHE A 145 23.40 -14.14 -9.87
N LYS A 146 22.34 -14.61 -10.48
CA LYS A 146 21.94 -14.32 -11.86
C LYS A 146 20.47 -13.94 -11.86
N ALA A 147 20.02 -13.26 -12.91
CA ALA A 147 18.63 -12.95 -13.10
C ALA A 147 18.09 -13.61 -14.37
N LYS A 148 16.75 -13.75 -14.43
CA LYS A 148 15.99 -14.20 -15.59
C LYS A 148 14.77 -13.28 -15.75
N SER A 149 14.40 -12.93 -16.98
CA SER A 149 13.12 -12.28 -17.25
C SER A 149 11.97 -13.23 -16.95
N VAL A 150 10.86 -12.71 -16.41
CA VAL A 150 9.64 -13.50 -16.27
C VAL A 150 8.94 -13.68 -17.62
N ALA A 151 9.03 -12.68 -18.50
CA ALA A 151 8.59 -12.82 -19.88
C ALA A 151 9.44 -13.88 -20.60
N PRO A 152 8.83 -14.87 -21.28
CA PRO A 152 9.54 -16.02 -21.84
C PRO A 152 10.63 -15.64 -22.86
N ASP A 153 10.38 -14.63 -23.68
CA ASP A 153 11.27 -14.09 -24.71
C ASP A 153 12.07 -12.85 -24.23
N GLY A 154 11.91 -12.50 -22.93
CA GLY A 154 12.49 -11.29 -22.37
C GLY A 154 14.00 -11.38 -22.19
N ILE A 155 14.74 -10.38 -22.69
CA ILE A 155 16.17 -10.23 -22.54
C ILE A 155 16.46 -9.10 -21.55
N LEU A 156 17.09 -9.43 -20.43
CA LEU A 156 17.37 -8.48 -19.36
C LEU A 156 18.36 -7.39 -19.79
N PRO A 157 18.18 -6.13 -19.31
CA PRO A 157 19.10 -5.05 -19.64
C PRO A 157 20.34 -5.05 -18.74
N GLY A 158 21.42 -4.47 -19.23
CA GLY A 158 22.60 -4.06 -18.49
C GLY A 158 23.19 -5.15 -17.60
N LEU A 159 23.44 -4.81 -16.34
CA LEU A 159 24.12 -5.68 -15.38
C LEU A 159 23.28 -6.91 -15.00
N LEU A 160 21.95 -6.83 -15.05
CA LEU A 160 21.06 -7.96 -14.75
C LEU A 160 21.23 -9.14 -15.73
N ARG A 161 21.66 -8.88 -16.98
CA ARG A 161 21.94 -9.91 -18.00
C ARG A 161 23.16 -10.77 -17.62
N ARG A 162 24.07 -10.23 -16.83
CA ARG A 162 25.31 -10.93 -16.46
C ARG A 162 25.05 -12.00 -15.41
N LYS A 163 25.92 -13.01 -15.35
CA LYS A 163 25.84 -14.10 -14.37
C LYS A 163 26.98 -13.95 -13.36
N GLY A 164 26.69 -14.05 -12.06
CA GLY A 164 27.72 -14.01 -11.03
C GLY A 164 27.92 -12.64 -10.40
N TRP A 165 26.92 -11.77 -10.43
CA TRP A 165 26.98 -10.51 -9.71
C TRP A 165 26.70 -10.72 -8.21
N ARG A 166 27.30 -9.86 -7.38
CA ARG A 166 27.19 -9.88 -5.93
C ARG A 166 26.30 -8.72 -5.45
N VAL A 167 25.65 -8.91 -4.32
CA VAL A 167 24.77 -7.91 -3.72
C VAL A 167 25.33 -7.47 -2.37
N TYR A 168 25.34 -6.17 -2.16
CA TYR A 168 25.74 -5.56 -0.88
C TYR A 168 24.64 -4.65 -0.36
N ALA A 169 24.40 -4.71 0.95
CA ALA A 169 23.38 -3.95 1.63
C ALA A 169 23.95 -2.74 2.37
N HIS A 170 23.34 -1.59 2.16
CA HIS A 170 23.67 -0.33 2.84
C HIS A 170 22.44 0.18 3.58
N THR A 171 22.62 0.82 4.74
CA THR A 171 21.51 1.44 5.45
C THR A 171 21.05 2.67 4.69
N PRO A 172 19.77 2.77 4.31
CA PRO A 172 19.24 3.96 3.65
C PRO A 172 19.21 5.14 4.62
N THR A 173 19.39 6.35 4.08
CA THR A 173 19.27 7.62 4.79
C THR A 173 17.97 8.35 4.44
N ASP A 174 17.30 7.90 3.39
CA ASP A 174 16.13 8.55 2.78
C ASP A 174 14.79 7.88 3.15
N TYR A 175 14.82 6.72 3.81
CA TYR A 175 13.61 6.05 4.31
C TYR A 175 13.92 5.07 5.43
N HIS A 176 12.89 4.73 6.20
CA HIS A 176 12.92 3.69 7.21
C HIS A 176 11.67 2.82 7.11
N LEU A 177 11.84 1.49 7.03
CA LEU A 177 10.75 0.53 7.12
C LEU A 177 10.73 -0.08 8.52
N GLY A 178 9.63 0.14 9.23
CA GLY A 178 9.31 -0.52 10.50
C GLY A 178 8.29 -1.64 10.30
N GLU A 179 7.62 -2.02 11.38
CA GLU A 179 6.57 -3.03 11.32
C GLU A 179 5.33 -2.50 10.60
N ALA A 180 4.79 -3.34 9.72
CA ALA A 180 3.50 -3.18 9.08
C ALA A 180 2.91 -4.58 8.87
N LEU A 181 2.15 -5.05 9.88
CA LEU A 181 1.72 -6.44 9.97
C LEU A 181 0.45 -6.75 9.16
N GLY A 182 -0.18 -5.74 8.58
CA GLY A 182 -1.47 -5.81 7.93
C GLY A 182 -2.60 -5.43 8.87
N SER A 183 -3.80 -5.96 8.66
CA SER A 183 -4.94 -5.80 9.56
C SER A 183 -4.72 -6.60 10.86
N ASP A 184 -4.96 -5.97 11.99
CA ASP A 184 -5.17 -6.66 13.27
C ASP A 184 -6.67 -6.95 13.41
N ASP A 185 -7.09 -8.13 12.97
CA ASP A 185 -8.49 -8.51 12.95
C ASP A 185 -9.08 -8.63 14.36
N SER A 186 -8.26 -8.96 15.36
CA SER A 186 -8.70 -9.02 16.76
C SER A 186 -9.01 -7.63 17.32
N LEU A 187 -8.14 -6.67 17.04
CA LEU A 187 -8.35 -5.27 17.46
C LEU A 187 -9.50 -4.63 16.66
N ARG A 188 -9.56 -4.92 15.35
CA ARG A 188 -10.63 -4.45 14.46
C ARG A 188 -12.02 -4.91 14.91
N ALA A 189 -12.13 -6.16 15.38
CA ALA A 189 -13.40 -6.74 15.87
C ALA A 189 -13.87 -6.15 17.22
N LYS A 190 -12.97 -5.59 18.03
CA LYS A 190 -13.32 -4.95 19.30
C LYS A 190 -14.13 -3.68 19.13
N LEU A 191 -14.00 -3.01 17.99
CA LEU A 191 -14.57 -1.71 17.68
C LEU A 191 -14.09 -0.60 18.64
N PRO A 192 -14.07 0.67 18.24
CA PRO A 192 -13.74 1.77 19.13
C PRO A 192 -14.75 1.87 20.28
N ASP A 193 -14.24 2.23 21.48
CA ASP A 193 -15.11 2.41 22.63
C ASP A 193 -16.12 3.53 22.37
N PHE A 194 -17.39 3.21 22.56
CA PHE A 194 -18.49 4.11 22.32
C PHE A 194 -18.97 4.82 23.60
N ASN A 195 -18.68 4.29 24.79
CA ASN A 195 -19.21 4.77 26.05
C ASN A 195 -18.43 5.98 26.61
N VAL A 196 -17.19 6.17 26.18
CA VAL A 196 -16.31 7.28 26.64
C VAL A 196 -16.43 8.50 25.73
N PHE A 197 -17.26 8.42 24.73
CA PHE A 197 -17.39 9.42 23.68
C PHE A 197 -18.27 10.60 24.14
N PRO A 198 -17.76 11.87 24.13
CA PRO A 198 -18.59 13.03 24.45
C PRO A 198 -19.70 13.17 23.40
N LEU A 199 -20.94 13.10 23.85
CA LEU A 199 -22.16 13.10 23.03
C LEU A 199 -22.33 14.36 22.16
N SER A 200 -21.63 15.45 22.53
CA SER A 200 -21.57 16.68 21.74
C SER A 200 -20.73 16.57 20.46
N ASN A 201 -19.86 15.57 20.37
CA ASN A 201 -18.95 15.41 19.24
C ASN A 201 -19.60 14.64 18.08
N ASP A 202 -19.27 15.05 16.86
CA ASP A 202 -19.74 14.34 15.66
C ASP A 202 -18.91 13.09 15.35
N ARG A 203 -17.76 12.93 16.00
CA ARG A 203 -16.81 11.81 15.78
C ARG A 203 -16.15 11.37 17.06
N SER A 204 -15.91 10.07 17.20
CA SER A 204 -15.08 9.50 18.24
C SER A 204 -13.58 9.66 17.92
N GLU A 205 -12.73 9.39 18.92
CA GLU A 205 -11.32 9.17 18.65
C GLU A 205 -11.13 7.97 17.71
N SER A 206 -10.07 7.99 16.91
CA SER A 206 -9.75 6.92 15.98
C SER A 206 -8.74 5.95 16.56
N VAL A 207 -8.96 4.65 16.31
CA VAL A 207 -8.06 3.54 16.68
C VAL A 207 -7.39 3.00 15.43
N ASP A 208 -6.08 2.81 15.47
CA ASP A 208 -5.31 2.19 14.37
C ASP A 208 -5.47 0.67 14.43
N VAL A 209 -6.08 0.08 13.40
CA VAL A 209 -6.41 -1.35 13.33
C VAL A 209 -5.69 -2.09 12.20
N GLY A 210 -4.82 -1.40 11.48
CA GLY A 210 -4.04 -2.02 10.42
C GLY A 210 -2.98 -1.08 9.85
N LYS A 211 -1.91 -1.69 9.31
CA LYS A 211 -0.80 -0.95 8.72
C LYS A 211 -0.15 -1.72 7.59
N TRP A 212 0.11 -1.02 6.48
CA TRP A 212 0.81 -1.51 5.29
C TRP A 212 1.79 -0.46 4.77
N TYR A 213 2.67 -0.89 3.87
CA TYR A 213 3.43 0.00 3.02
C TYR A 213 2.96 -0.09 1.58
N CYS A 214 3.02 1.06 0.90
CA CYS A 214 2.81 1.18 -0.54
C CYS A 214 4.07 1.77 -1.16
N PRO A 215 4.84 1.02 -1.98
CA PRO A 215 5.97 1.57 -2.72
C PRO A 215 5.54 2.73 -3.61
N PHE A 216 6.39 3.74 -3.74
CA PHE A 216 6.07 4.99 -4.43
C PHE A 216 5.56 4.81 -5.88
N MET A 217 6.00 3.77 -6.58
CA MET A 217 5.58 3.51 -7.95
C MET A 217 4.10 3.15 -8.11
N PHE A 218 3.41 2.79 -7.03
CA PHE A 218 1.96 2.56 -7.01
C PHE A 218 1.15 3.81 -6.70
N VAL A 219 1.82 4.93 -6.41
CA VAL A 219 1.20 6.23 -6.10
C VAL A 219 1.72 7.26 -7.10
N LYS A 220 0.84 8.12 -7.61
CA LYS A 220 1.20 9.22 -8.51
C LYS A 220 0.73 10.53 -7.89
N GLU A 221 1.64 11.43 -7.62
CA GLU A 221 1.32 12.81 -7.23
C GLU A 221 1.52 13.70 -8.44
N ARG A 222 0.43 14.26 -8.99
CA ARG A 222 0.41 14.96 -10.28
C ARG A 222 1.47 16.06 -10.42
N LEU A 223 1.71 16.82 -9.34
CA LEU A 223 2.66 17.93 -9.32
C LEU A 223 4.12 17.48 -9.15
N MET A 224 4.38 16.17 -9.14
CA MET A 224 5.70 15.64 -8.81
C MET A 224 6.16 14.63 -9.86
N LYS A 225 7.33 14.88 -10.46
CA LYS A 225 7.96 13.90 -11.33
C LYS A 225 8.37 12.66 -10.53
N LEU A 226 8.31 11.47 -11.14
CA LEU A 226 8.63 10.19 -10.50
C LEU A 226 9.99 10.19 -9.78
N LYS A 227 11.01 10.81 -10.38
CA LYS A 227 12.35 10.98 -9.79
C LYS A 227 12.33 11.81 -8.50
N GLU A 228 11.50 12.86 -8.46
CA GLU A 228 11.35 13.73 -7.28
C GLU A 228 10.51 13.05 -6.21
N GLN A 229 9.48 12.33 -6.60
CA GLN A 229 8.66 11.53 -5.71
C GLN A 229 9.51 10.49 -4.97
N MET A 230 10.35 9.72 -5.70
CA MET A 230 11.26 8.75 -5.10
C MET A 230 12.31 9.40 -4.18
N LYS A 231 12.69 10.67 -4.41
CA LYS A 231 13.58 11.39 -3.48
C LYS A 231 12.90 11.76 -2.17
N LYS A 232 11.60 12.11 -2.23
CA LYS A 232 10.82 12.53 -1.06
C LYS A 232 10.31 11.34 -0.26
N THR A 233 9.91 10.27 -0.95
CA THR A 233 9.40 9.07 -0.30
C THR A 233 9.57 7.85 -1.21
N VAL A 234 10.28 6.84 -0.73
CA VAL A 234 10.42 5.55 -1.41
C VAL A 234 9.21 4.66 -1.14
N PHE A 235 8.63 4.80 0.04
CA PHE A 235 7.42 4.11 0.46
C PHE A 235 6.43 5.10 1.05
N TYR A 236 5.15 4.81 0.92
CA TYR A 236 4.08 5.45 1.66
C TYR A 236 3.61 4.50 2.76
N GLU A 237 3.27 5.06 3.91
CA GLU A 237 2.59 4.34 4.98
C GLU A 237 1.08 4.43 4.75
N LEU A 238 0.41 3.29 4.80
CA LEU A 238 -1.04 3.19 4.68
C LEU A 238 -1.57 2.59 5.99
N THR A 239 -2.32 3.37 6.75
CA THR A 239 -2.89 2.97 8.03
C THR A 239 -4.41 2.85 7.92
N LEU A 240 -4.98 1.77 8.45
CA LEU A 240 -6.42 1.60 8.62
C LEU A 240 -6.81 2.05 10.02
N LYS A 241 -7.74 3.02 10.08
CA LYS A 241 -8.26 3.60 11.33
C LYS A 241 -9.75 3.34 11.45
N GLN A 242 -10.21 3.06 12.65
CA GLN A 242 -11.65 2.96 12.97
C GLN A 242 -12.09 4.11 13.86
N ARG A 243 -13.30 4.62 13.62
CA ARG A 243 -14.00 5.58 14.49
C ARG A 243 -15.50 5.48 14.31
N TRP A 244 -16.25 6.02 15.27
CA TRP A 244 -17.68 6.29 15.11
C TRP A 244 -17.89 7.70 14.56
N GLU A 245 -18.81 7.86 13.61
CA GLU A 245 -19.17 9.15 13.01
C GLU A 245 -20.70 9.31 13.00
N LYS A 246 -21.20 10.45 13.47
CA LYS A 246 -22.62 10.76 13.53
C LYS A 246 -23.20 10.85 12.12
N ILE A 247 -24.27 10.10 11.87
CA ILE A 247 -24.99 10.09 10.60
C ILE A 247 -26.39 10.70 10.71
N PHE A 248 -26.95 10.76 11.93
CA PHE A 248 -28.27 11.31 12.18
C PHE A 248 -28.36 11.84 13.60
N SER A 249 -29.10 12.93 13.79
CA SER A 249 -29.46 13.47 15.12
C SER A 249 -30.83 14.10 15.09
N LYS A 250 -31.61 13.92 16.17
CA LYS A 250 -32.92 14.52 16.38
C LYS A 250 -33.03 15.01 17.80
N GLU A 251 -33.47 16.25 17.97
CA GLU A 251 -33.89 16.80 19.28
C GLU A 251 -35.38 16.52 19.48
N LYS A 252 -35.79 16.29 20.73
CA LYS A 252 -37.16 16.02 21.09
C LYS A 252 -37.96 17.30 21.08
N ASN A 253 -39.12 17.28 20.38
CA ASN A 253 -40.11 18.32 20.45
C ASN A 253 -41.23 17.92 21.46
N ASP A 254 -41.90 18.91 22.06
CA ASP A 254 -43.00 18.66 22.96
C ASP A 254 -44.15 17.88 22.27
N GLY A 255 -44.58 16.77 22.90
CA GLY A 255 -45.63 15.90 22.37
C GLY A 255 -45.17 14.73 21.50
N GLU A 256 -43.83 14.55 21.25
CA GLU A 256 -43.35 13.43 20.48
C GLU A 256 -43.32 12.10 21.25
N ASN A 257 -43.54 10.99 20.50
CA ASN A 257 -43.57 9.62 20.99
C ASN A 257 -42.21 9.14 21.50
N LEU A 258 -42.21 7.97 22.15
CA LEU A 258 -41.00 7.28 22.62
C LEU A 258 -40.16 6.67 21.49
N ALA A 259 -40.55 6.84 20.22
CA ALA A 259 -39.87 6.29 19.07
C ALA A 259 -39.36 7.38 18.13
N VAL A 260 -38.17 7.16 17.55
CA VAL A 260 -37.57 7.99 16.49
C VAL A 260 -37.43 7.16 15.23
N PHE A 261 -37.97 7.68 14.13
CA PHE A 261 -37.71 7.16 12.79
C PHE A 261 -36.46 7.80 12.22
N VAL A 262 -35.46 6.97 11.94
CA VAL A 262 -34.22 7.36 11.29
C VAL A 262 -34.37 7.10 9.80
N ASP A 263 -34.18 8.13 8.98
CA ASP A 263 -34.18 8.05 7.53
C ASP A 263 -33.07 8.98 7.02
N VAL A 264 -31.98 8.41 6.59
CA VAL A 264 -30.80 9.16 6.16
C VAL A 264 -30.07 8.46 5.03
N VAL A 265 -29.64 9.23 4.02
CA VAL A 265 -28.76 8.73 2.95
C VAL A 265 -27.31 8.93 3.37
N VAL A 266 -26.57 7.83 3.48
CA VAL A 266 -25.18 7.79 3.90
C VAL A 266 -24.30 7.56 2.68
N GLN A 267 -23.34 8.44 2.44
CA GLN A 267 -22.25 8.17 1.48
C GLN A 267 -21.32 7.09 2.05
N THR A 268 -21.25 5.94 1.39
CA THR A 268 -20.51 4.77 1.87
C THR A 268 -19.02 4.85 1.64
N GLU A 269 -18.60 5.64 0.65
CA GLU A 269 -17.18 5.86 0.32
C GLU A 269 -16.93 7.35 0.06
N VAL A 270 -15.97 7.95 0.79
CA VAL A 270 -15.58 9.36 0.63
C VAL A 270 -14.05 9.45 0.62
N ALA A 271 -13.50 10.11 -0.40
CA ALA A 271 -12.06 10.37 -0.47
C ALA A 271 -11.76 11.84 -0.15
N LYS A 272 -10.57 12.07 0.45
CA LYS A 272 -10.08 13.43 0.77
C LYS A 272 -8.59 13.54 0.48
N ILE A 273 -8.19 14.58 -0.26
CA ILE A 273 -6.78 14.93 -0.47
C ILE A 273 -6.44 16.08 0.47
N ALA A 274 -5.46 15.85 1.36
CA ALA A 274 -5.05 16.84 2.38
C ALA A 274 -6.24 17.44 3.17
N GLY A 275 -7.27 16.64 3.43
CA GLY A 275 -8.47 17.05 4.17
C GLY A 275 -9.62 17.63 3.35
N ARG A 276 -9.44 17.93 2.06
CA ARG A 276 -10.49 18.40 1.14
C ARG A 276 -11.12 17.22 0.41
N GLU A 277 -12.43 17.23 0.22
CA GLU A 277 -13.12 16.20 -0.54
C GLU A 277 -12.57 16.08 -1.96
N ALA A 278 -12.53 14.85 -2.44
CA ALA A 278 -12.04 14.52 -3.77
C ALA A 278 -13.09 13.68 -4.51
N VAL A 279 -13.23 13.94 -5.79
CA VAL A 279 -13.99 13.12 -6.72
C VAL A 279 -13.06 12.17 -7.46
N TRP A 280 -13.56 10.98 -7.82
CA TRP A 280 -12.80 10.01 -8.60
C TRP A 280 -13.74 9.17 -9.47
N ASN A 281 -13.19 8.64 -10.55
CA ASN A 281 -13.86 7.73 -11.44
C ASN A 281 -12.92 6.58 -11.83
N GLU A 282 -13.48 5.41 -12.03
CA GLU A 282 -12.77 4.15 -12.33
C GLU A 282 -13.06 3.71 -13.78
N ASN A 283 -12.76 4.56 -14.73
CA ASN A 283 -13.04 4.31 -16.17
C ASN A 283 -12.12 3.26 -16.81
N GLY A 284 -11.86 2.12 -16.15
CA GLY A 284 -11.03 1.04 -16.70
C GLY A 284 -9.54 1.35 -16.80
N GLU A 285 -9.08 2.46 -16.23
CA GLU A 285 -7.68 2.82 -16.17
C GLU A 285 -6.92 2.01 -15.10
N ARG A 286 -5.63 1.80 -15.30
CA ARG A 286 -4.75 1.12 -14.32
C ARG A 286 -4.47 1.96 -13.06
N VAL A 287 -4.87 3.23 -13.07
CA VAL A 287 -4.68 4.22 -12.01
C VAL A 287 -5.98 4.95 -11.75
N VAL A 288 -6.46 4.91 -10.54
CA VAL A 288 -7.61 5.70 -10.08
C VAL A 288 -7.12 7.06 -9.64
N TRP A 289 -7.64 8.11 -10.27
CA TRP A 289 -7.28 9.51 -9.97
C TRP A 289 -8.30 10.14 -9.05
N PHE A 290 -7.86 10.51 -7.86
CA PHE A 290 -8.60 11.34 -6.92
C PHE A 290 -8.25 12.80 -7.20
N LYS A 291 -9.26 13.67 -7.34
CA LYS A 291 -9.11 15.07 -7.71
C LYS A 291 -9.88 15.97 -6.75
N SER A 292 -9.24 16.99 -6.21
CA SER A 292 -9.92 18.03 -5.43
C SER A 292 -9.97 19.34 -6.20
N PHE A 293 -11.05 20.07 -6.00
CA PHE A 293 -11.35 21.31 -6.71
C PHE A 293 -11.52 22.45 -5.69
N ASP A 294 -11.35 23.69 -6.14
CA ASP A 294 -11.75 24.88 -5.40
C ASP A 294 -13.23 25.20 -5.62
N ASP A 295 -13.69 26.31 -5.02
CA ASP A 295 -15.07 26.76 -5.11
C ASP A 295 -15.43 27.26 -6.53
N GLU A 296 -14.44 27.55 -7.37
CA GLU A 296 -14.59 27.94 -8.78
C GLU A 296 -14.59 26.73 -9.73
N GLY A 297 -14.39 25.51 -9.21
CA GLY A 297 -14.32 24.26 -9.98
C GLY A 297 -12.99 23.99 -10.67
N LEU A 298 -11.92 24.70 -10.28
CA LEU A 298 -10.58 24.47 -10.79
C LEU A 298 -9.89 23.36 -9.99
N GLU A 299 -9.21 22.44 -10.69
CA GLU A 299 -8.46 21.33 -10.04
C GLU A 299 -7.26 21.88 -9.27
N ILE A 300 -7.32 21.81 -7.92
CA ILE A 300 -6.23 22.23 -7.03
C ILE A 300 -5.11 21.19 -7.03
N THR A 301 -5.47 19.92 -6.85
CA THR A 301 -4.50 18.84 -6.74
C THR A 301 -5.13 17.50 -7.07
N SER A 302 -4.30 16.55 -7.49
CA SER A 302 -4.73 15.17 -7.70
C SER A 302 -3.69 14.16 -7.26
N VAL A 303 -4.19 13.02 -6.83
CA VAL A 303 -3.40 11.85 -6.41
C VAL A 303 -3.94 10.63 -7.16
N GLY A 304 -3.04 9.91 -7.84
CA GLY A 304 -3.35 8.65 -8.49
C GLY A 304 -2.92 7.47 -7.62
N LEU A 305 -3.80 6.50 -7.41
CA LEU A 305 -3.44 5.20 -6.86
C LEU A 305 -3.55 4.13 -7.94
N SER A 306 -2.59 3.22 -7.98
CA SER A 306 -2.73 2.01 -8.79
C SER A 306 -4.04 1.30 -8.43
N LEU A 307 -4.79 0.86 -9.44
CA LEU A 307 -6.04 0.12 -9.26
C LEU A 307 -5.83 -1.09 -8.33
N LYS A 308 -4.67 -1.76 -8.41
CA LYS A 308 -4.31 -2.86 -7.49
C LYS A 308 -4.32 -2.47 -6.01
N ILE A 309 -4.00 -1.22 -5.68
CA ILE A 309 -4.04 -0.72 -4.29
C ILE A 309 -5.49 -0.43 -3.89
N VAL A 310 -6.28 0.19 -4.77
CA VAL A 310 -7.70 0.48 -4.53
C VAL A 310 -8.50 -0.81 -4.36
N ASP A 311 -8.31 -1.81 -5.24
CA ASP A 311 -8.93 -3.13 -5.13
C ASP A 311 -8.61 -3.81 -3.81
N ARG A 312 -7.33 -3.70 -3.37
CA ARG A 312 -6.93 -4.26 -2.08
C ARG A 312 -7.60 -3.55 -0.91
N MET A 313 -7.74 -2.23 -0.95
CA MET A 313 -8.44 -1.46 0.09
C MET A 313 -9.90 -1.88 0.16
N ARG A 314 -10.58 -2.01 -0.97
CA ARG A 314 -11.98 -2.49 -1.04
C ARG A 314 -12.14 -3.90 -0.52
N TRP A 315 -11.29 -4.82 -0.95
CA TRP A 315 -11.32 -6.19 -0.45
C TRP A 315 -11.22 -6.24 1.07
N GLU A 316 -10.38 -5.40 1.69
CA GLU A 316 -10.30 -5.30 3.16
C GLU A 316 -11.62 -4.83 3.78
N GLN A 317 -12.41 -3.99 3.10
CA GLN A 317 -13.69 -3.51 3.58
C GLN A 317 -14.82 -4.53 3.34
N GLU A 318 -14.87 -5.11 2.16
CA GLU A 318 -15.90 -6.08 1.75
C GLU A 318 -15.86 -7.34 2.62
N ARG A 319 -14.66 -7.84 2.97
CA ARG A 319 -14.51 -9.03 3.82
C ARG A 319 -15.05 -8.86 5.25
N VAL A 320 -15.32 -7.64 5.69
CA VAL A 320 -15.95 -7.34 6.99
C VAL A 320 -17.36 -6.78 6.84
N GLY A 321 -17.97 -6.93 5.65
CA GLY A 321 -19.38 -6.64 5.40
C GLY A 321 -19.67 -5.23 4.90
N TRP A 322 -18.67 -4.44 4.51
CA TRP A 322 -18.94 -3.17 3.84
C TRP A 322 -19.54 -3.39 2.46
N ILE A 323 -20.50 -2.53 2.11
CA ILE A 323 -21.14 -2.50 0.79
C ILE A 323 -21.04 -1.10 0.20
N ALA A 324 -20.79 -1.02 -1.09
CA ALA A 324 -20.69 0.26 -1.81
C ALA A 324 -22.07 0.97 -1.90
N GLY A 325 -23.13 0.22 -2.07
CA GLY A 325 -24.46 0.75 -2.36
C GLY A 325 -24.59 1.26 -3.80
N ASN A 326 -25.72 1.87 -4.11
CA ASN A 326 -25.97 2.50 -5.40
C ASN A 326 -25.31 3.90 -5.42
N GLN A 327 -24.48 4.18 -6.43
CA GLN A 327 -23.73 5.44 -6.56
C GLN A 327 -22.95 5.81 -5.27
N ARG A 328 -22.38 4.81 -4.57
CA ARG A 328 -21.69 4.96 -3.28
C ARG A 328 -22.57 5.54 -2.18
N GLN A 329 -23.86 5.23 -2.20
CA GLN A 329 -24.83 5.67 -1.21
C GLN A 329 -25.71 4.51 -0.75
N VAL A 330 -26.05 4.53 0.52
CA VAL A 330 -27.01 3.60 1.13
C VAL A 330 -28.01 4.41 1.97
N ARG A 331 -29.28 4.17 1.78
CA ARG A 331 -30.33 4.72 2.64
C ARG A 331 -30.48 3.85 3.88
N VAL A 332 -30.33 4.46 5.04
CA VAL A 332 -30.53 3.81 6.35
C VAL A 332 -31.90 4.20 6.86
N GLU A 333 -32.80 3.21 6.93
CA GLU A 333 -34.14 3.34 7.48
C GLU A 333 -34.27 2.42 8.67
N ARG A 334 -34.64 2.98 9.84
CA ARG A 334 -34.85 2.19 11.06
C ARG A 334 -35.71 2.95 12.06
N VAL A 335 -36.42 2.22 12.88
CA VAL A 335 -37.17 2.75 14.03
C VAL A 335 -36.41 2.40 15.28
N GLU A 336 -36.13 3.40 16.12
CA GLU A 336 -35.52 3.23 17.43
C GLU A 336 -36.49 3.64 18.51
N GLU A 337 -36.66 2.78 19.51
CA GLU A 337 -37.55 3.03 20.64
C GLU A 337 -36.78 3.37 21.90
N PHE A 338 -37.24 4.37 22.63
CA PHE A 338 -36.64 4.75 23.92
C PHE A 338 -37.13 3.83 25.03
N GLY A 339 -36.24 2.96 25.51
CA GLY A 339 -36.52 2.03 26.60
C GLY A 339 -36.33 2.59 28.02
N GLY A 340 -36.07 3.90 28.16
CA GLY A 340 -35.79 4.52 29.45
C GLY A 340 -37.05 4.97 30.19
N THR A 341 -36.93 5.14 31.52
CA THR A 341 -38.02 5.66 32.40
C THR A 341 -38.12 7.18 32.41
N ASN A 342 -37.03 7.87 32.04
CA ASN A 342 -36.96 9.33 32.01
C ASN A 342 -37.27 9.88 30.61
N ARG A 343 -37.50 11.19 30.51
CA ARG A 343 -37.66 11.84 29.20
C ARG A 343 -36.33 12.01 28.53
N TRP A 344 -36.17 11.58 27.25
CA TRP A 344 -35.01 11.90 26.43
C TRP A 344 -35.13 13.33 25.88
N ARG A 345 -33.99 13.94 25.57
CA ARG A 345 -33.90 15.30 24.96
C ARG A 345 -33.35 15.25 23.56
N LYS A 346 -32.39 14.37 23.33
CA LYS A 346 -31.71 14.24 22.04
C LYS A 346 -31.44 12.76 21.72
N PHE A 347 -31.59 12.44 20.47
CA PHE A 347 -31.25 11.14 19.90
C PHE A 347 -30.19 11.30 18.83
N SER A 348 -29.19 10.43 18.78
CA SER A 348 -28.14 10.45 17.78
C SER A 348 -27.76 9.04 17.34
N CYS A 349 -27.60 8.85 16.02
CA CYS A 349 -27.07 7.61 15.42
C CYS A 349 -25.68 7.83 14.85
N TYR A 350 -24.84 6.83 15.03
CA TYR A 350 -23.45 6.79 14.59
C TYR A 350 -23.22 5.54 13.75
N ALA A 351 -22.53 5.69 12.62
CA ALA A 351 -22.01 4.57 11.83
C ALA A 351 -20.53 4.37 12.11
N LEU A 352 -20.09 3.11 12.05
CA LEU A 352 -18.65 2.80 12.05
C LEU A 352 -18.05 3.29 10.74
N VAL A 353 -16.93 4.01 10.85
CA VAL A 353 -16.13 4.46 9.70
C VAL A 353 -14.73 3.86 9.79
N GLU A 354 -14.34 3.19 8.74
CA GLU A 354 -12.95 2.78 8.54
C GLU A 354 -12.28 3.67 7.50
N SER A 355 -11.09 4.17 7.84
CA SER A 355 -10.37 5.12 7.00
C SER A 355 -8.99 4.59 6.64
N PHE A 356 -8.71 4.41 5.36
CA PHE A 356 -7.35 4.26 4.90
C PHE A 356 -6.67 5.63 4.79
N VAL A 357 -5.60 5.80 5.54
CA VAL A 357 -4.83 7.06 5.62
C VAL A 357 -3.47 6.84 5.00
N LEU A 358 -3.25 7.43 3.82
CA LEU A 358 -1.98 7.36 3.08
C LEU A 358 -1.10 8.54 3.46
N LYS A 359 0.10 8.27 3.97
CA LYS A 359 1.10 9.27 4.35
C LYS A 359 2.44 9.00 3.70
N ARG A 360 3.18 10.05 3.37
CA ARG A 360 4.59 9.93 3.05
C ARG A 360 5.42 9.57 4.28
N MET A 361 6.68 9.16 4.10
CA MET A 361 7.62 8.88 5.20
C MET A 361 7.90 10.10 6.09
N ASP A 362 7.74 11.32 5.60
CA ASP A 362 7.80 12.55 6.38
C ASP A 362 6.51 12.82 7.19
N ARG A 363 5.60 11.85 7.25
CA ARG A 363 4.28 11.88 7.89
C ARG A 363 3.25 12.82 7.24
N LYS A 364 3.57 13.41 6.10
CA LYS A 364 2.65 14.29 5.39
C LYS A 364 1.47 13.50 4.82
N LEU A 365 0.25 13.95 5.15
CA LEU A 365 -0.99 13.35 4.66
C LEU A 365 -1.12 13.57 3.15
N VAL A 366 -1.41 12.52 2.42
CA VAL A 366 -1.58 12.52 0.96
C VAL A 366 -3.04 12.28 0.58
N LEU A 367 -3.62 11.19 1.08
CA LEU A 367 -4.98 10.77 0.76
C LEU A 367 -5.61 10.10 1.97
N THR A 368 -6.92 10.31 2.15
CA THR A 368 -7.75 9.54 3.07
C THR A 368 -8.94 8.99 2.29
N CYS A 369 -9.25 7.69 2.46
CA CYS A 369 -10.44 7.06 1.92
C CYS A 369 -11.26 6.53 3.09
N ASP A 370 -12.43 7.12 3.33
CA ASP A 370 -13.37 6.77 4.39
C ASP A 370 -14.39 5.79 3.85
N TYR A 371 -14.59 4.66 4.55
CA TYR A 371 -15.60 3.63 4.25
C TYR A 371 -16.59 3.59 5.41
N ARG A 372 -17.88 3.91 5.17
CA ARG A 372 -18.93 3.89 6.17
C ARG A 372 -19.66 2.55 6.15
N HIS A 373 -19.65 1.87 7.27
CA HIS A 373 -20.29 0.56 7.47
C HIS A 373 -21.73 0.74 7.95
N THR A 374 -22.66 0.85 7.01
CA THR A 374 -24.09 1.09 7.31
C THR A 374 -24.77 -0.07 8.03
N HIS A 375 -24.12 -1.25 8.12
CA HIS A 375 -24.58 -2.38 8.93
C HIS A 375 -24.09 -2.31 10.39
N GLN A 376 -23.13 -1.42 10.72
CA GLN A 376 -22.59 -1.18 12.05
C GLN A 376 -23.04 0.19 12.55
N ILE A 377 -24.22 0.21 13.18
CA ILE A 377 -24.83 1.43 13.70
C ILE A 377 -24.99 1.31 15.21
N ARG A 378 -24.71 2.38 15.92
CA ARG A 378 -24.98 2.55 17.34
C ARG A 378 -25.76 3.83 17.57
N CYS A 379 -26.73 3.78 18.49
CA CYS A 379 -27.59 4.89 18.83
C CYS A 379 -27.45 5.28 20.30
N ILE A 380 -27.59 6.56 20.58
CA ILE A 380 -27.55 7.14 21.93
C ILE A 380 -28.79 7.99 22.13
N TRP A 381 -29.36 7.89 23.34
CA TRP A 381 -30.44 8.72 23.87
C TRP A 381 -29.89 9.55 25.03
N GLU A 382 -30.07 10.86 24.98
CA GLU A 382 -29.70 11.83 26.02
C GLU A 382 -30.93 12.39 26.73
#